data_5c342c4e64d2f5d785206649fe91c85d
#
_entry.id   5c342c4e64d2f5d785206649fe91c85d
#
_cell.length_a   1.000
_cell.length_b   1.000
_cell.length_c   1.000
_cell.angle_alpha   90.00
_cell.angle_beta   90.00
_cell.angle_gamma   90.00
#
_symmetry.space_group_name_H-M   'P 1'
#
loop_
_entity.id
_entity.type
_entity.pdbx_description
1 polymer ?
#
loop_
_entity_poly.entity_id
_entity_poly.type
_entity_poly.pdbx_seq_one_letter_code
_entity_poly.pdbx_strand_id
1 'polypeptide(L)'
;MDYYDSDETIIFLKSLDFSNKEVMKILNKYGNKAREIAKNNLYALIEFVDFPSLDKAYFKIYDETNDMRISACVIEAMKRATFSSGDTYSFKEEILTILNQDFGIEINEHIDDIFEKLIFSGDVKIIDDKYYLMDSYLDEKNIADTLSKMLNNEESNINGFDKFFEFVESEFDIKYDDNQRGAIKEVLRQPVSIITGGPGTGKTTIIKTII
;
A
#
# COMPACT_ATOMS: atom_id res chain seq x y z
N MET A 1 15.76 32.88 15.53
CA MET A 1 14.97 32.09 14.59
C MET A 1 13.56 32.01 15.12
N ASP A 2 12.66 32.54 14.43
CA ASP A 2 11.55 33.36 14.80
C ASP A 2 10.38 32.62 15.46
N TYR A 3 10.16 32.91 16.73
CA TYR A 3 9.01 32.44 17.53
C TYR A 3 7.68 32.90 16.89
N TYR A 4 7.67 34.04 16.21
CA TYR A 4 6.47 34.57 15.54
C TYR A 4 6.03 33.79 14.30
N ASP A 5 6.95 33.21 13.52
CA ASP A 5 6.62 32.42 12.32
C ASP A 5 5.98 31.05 12.67
N SER A 6 6.36 30.50 13.82
CA SER A 6 5.77 29.24 14.30
C SER A 6 4.31 29.40 14.74
N ASP A 7 3.99 30.53 15.38
CA ASP A 7 2.63 30.81 15.86
C ASP A 7 1.66 31.03 14.69
N GLU A 8 2.06 31.78 13.65
CA GLU A 8 1.24 31.96 12.45
C GLU A 8 1.01 30.65 11.69
N THR A 9 2.00 29.77 11.62
CA THR A 9 1.86 28.44 10.99
C THR A 9 0.89 27.56 11.77
N ILE A 10 0.97 27.57 13.11
CA ILE A 10 0.04 26.86 13.98
C ILE A 10 -1.40 27.36 13.79
N ILE A 11 -1.58 28.68 13.83
CA ILE A 11 -2.90 29.33 13.63
C ILE A 11 -3.47 28.95 12.26
N PHE A 12 -2.66 29.00 11.20
CA PHE A 12 -3.08 28.61 9.86
C PHE A 12 -3.54 27.15 9.81
N LEU A 13 -2.72 26.19 10.29
CA LEU A 13 -3.08 24.77 10.29
C LEU A 13 -4.32 24.49 11.13
N LYS A 14 -4.51 25.21 12.25
CA LYS A 14 -5.72 25.16 13.07
C LYS A 14 -6.96 25.68 12.38
N SER A 15 -6.81 26.72 11.55
CA SER A 15 -7.92 27.28 10.76
C SER A 15 -8.45 26.29 9.72
N LEU A 16 -7.66 25.24 9.38
CA LEU A 16 -8.04 24.14 8.51
C LEU A 16 -8.78 23.01 9.25
N ASP A 17 -9.10 23.17 10.53
CA ASP A 17 -9.73 22.20 11.43
C ASP A 17 -8.83 20.98 11.75
N PHE A 18 -7.53 21.06 11.53
CA PHE A 18 -6.62 19.98 11.92
C PHE A 18 -6.50 19.85 13.44
N SER A 19 -6.50 18.62 13.93
CA SER A 19 -6.34 18.31 15.35
C SER A 19 -4.95 18.73 15.87
N ASN A 20 -4.80 18.87 17.20
CA ASN A 20 -3.50 19.17 17.80
C ASN A 20 -2.43 18.13 17.42
N LYS A 21 -2.83 16.84 17.35
CA LYS A 21 -1.93 15.74 17.01
C LYS A 21 -1.42 15.83 15.57
N GLU A 22 -2.29 16.15 14.62
CA GLU A 22 -1.93 16.34 13.21
C GLU A 22 -1.03 17.56 13.04
N VAL A 23 -1.40 18.69 13.62
CA VAL A 23 -0.58 19.91 13.59
C VAL A 23 0.83 19.65 14.12
N MET A 24 0.96 18.96 15.26
CA MET A 24 2.27 18.63 15.83
C MET A 24 3.09 17.70 14.91
N LYS A 25 2.47 16.72 14.28
CA LYS A 25 3.15 15.83 13.31
C LYS A 25 3.65 16.62 12.10
N ILE A 26 2.81 17.49 11.53
CA ILE A 26 3.14 18.35 10.38
C ILE A 26 4.31 19.27 10.74
N LEU A 27 4.26 19.93 11.90
CA LEU A 27 5.33 20.82 12.37
C LEU A 27 6.64 20.09 12.64
N ASN A 28 6.57 18.88 13.19
CA ASN A 28 7.76 18.04 13.42
C ASN A 28 8.47 17.68 12.10
N LYS A 29 7.71 17.47 11.01
CA LYS A 29 8.26 17.14 9.69
C LYS A 29 8.76 18.39 8.94
N TYR A 30 7.94 19.43 8.88
CA TYR A 30 8.13 20.56 7.97
C TYR A 30 8.52 21.88 8.66
N GLY A 31 8.38 21.96 9.99
CA GLY A 31 8.63 23.20 10.74
C GLY A 31 7.83 24.38 10.21
N ASN A 32 8.46 25.53 10.09
CA ASN A 32 7.83 26.77 9.58
C ASN A 32 7.44 26.69 8.09
N LYS A 33 8.01 25.74 7.32
CA LYS A 33 7.64 25.52 5.91
C LYS A 33 6.27 24.86 5.74
N ALA A 34 5.67 24.33 6.81
CA ALA A 34 4.39 23.63 6.76
C ALA A 34 3.28 24.48 6.13
N ARG A 35 3.23 25.80 6.44
CA ARG A 35 2.26 26.73 5.85
C ARG A 35 2.43 26.90 4.34
N GLU A 36 3.66 27.04 3.88
CA GLU A 36 3.99 27.17 2.46
C GLU A 36 3.66 25.89 1.70
N ILE A 37 4.05 24.74 2.24
CA ILE A 37 3.75 23.42 1.68
C ILE A 37 2.23 23.24 1.55
N ALA A 38 1.47 23.51 2.61
CA ALA A 38 0.01 23.36 2.59
C ALA A 38 -0.66 24.33 1.59
N LYS A 39 -0.15 25.52 1.41
CA LYS A 39 -0.66 26.48 0.41
C LYS A 39 -0.29 26.10 -1.02
N ASN A 40 0.87 25.51 -1.25
CA ASN A 40 1.30 25.06 -2.58
C ASN A 40 0.61 23.75 -3.00
N ASN A 41 0.53 22.80 -2.07
CA ASN A 41 -0.19 21.56 -2.25
C ASN A 41 -0.68 21.03 -0.89
N LEU A 42 -1.96 21.21 -0.60
CA LEU A 42 -2.57 20.77 0.64
C LEU A 42 -2.49 19.24 0.83
N TYR A 43 -2.61 18.49 -0.27
CA TYR A 43 -2.59 17.03 -0.25
C TYR A 43 -1.19 16.44 -0.01
N ALA A 44 -0.13 17.26 -0.01
CA ALA A 44 1.19 16.83 0.49
C ALA A 44 1.18 16.48 1.99
N LEU A 45 0.12 16.82 2.71
CA LEU A 45 -0.07 16.50 4.13
C LEU A 45 -0.78 15.15 4.36
N ILE A 46 -1.03 14.36 3.32
CA ILE A 46 -1.79 13.08 3.39
C ILE A 46 -1.17 12.04 4.35
N GLU A 47 0.13 12.14 4.62
CA GLU A 47 0.82 11.29 5.60
C GLU A 47 0.33 11.55 7.05
N PHE A 48 -0.17 12.75 7.32
CA PHE A 48 -0.50 13.23 8.68
C PHE A 48 -1.99 13.42 8.91
N VAL A 49 -2.74 13.70 7.84
CA VAL A 49 -4.16 14.02 7.84
C VAL A 49 -4.87 13.15 6.81
N ASP A 50 -5.99 12.54 7.19
CA ASP A 50 -6.75 11.71 6.26
C ASP A 50 -7.33 12.51 5.09
N PHE A 51 -7.60 11.82 3.97
CA PHE A 51 -8.10 12.46 2.75
C PHE A 51 -9.39 13.24 2.96
N PRO A 52 -10.44 12.74 3.64
CA PRO A 52 -11.66 13.50 3.86
C PRO A 52 -11.44 14.81 4.60
N SER A 53 -10.55 14.84 5.58
CA SER A 53 -10.19 16.05 6.32
C SER A 53 -9.42 17.04 5.45
N LEU A 54 -8.50 16.56 4.59
CA LEU A 54 -7.80 17.39 3.61
C LEU A 54 -8.74 17.96 2.57
N ASP A 55 -9.64 17.16 2.01
CA ASP A 55 -10.57 17.62 0.98
C ASP A 55 -11.57 18.65 1.53
N LYS A 56 -12.00 18.49 2.78
CA LYS A 56 -12.78 19.52 3.48
C LYS A 56 -11.96 20.80 3.73
N ALA A 57 -10.71 20.67 4.12
CA ALA A 57 -9.80 21.81 4.34
C ALA A 57 -9.46 22.55 3.03
N TYR A 58 -9.45 21.82 1.90
CA TYR A 58 -9.24 22.40 0.58
C TYR A 58 -10.20 23.56 0.31
N PHE A 59 -11.51 23.36 0.54
CA PHE A 59 -12.54 24.39 0.34
C PHE A 59 -12.52 25.54 1.34
N LYS A 60 -11.62 25.52 2.32
CA LYS A 60 -11.34 26.68 3.17
C LYS A 60 -10.26 27.59 2.58
N ILE A 61 -9.48 27.07 1.63
CA ILE A 61 -8.39 27.80 0.98
C ILE A 61 -8.78 28.20 -0.45
N TYR A 62 -9.54 27.37 -1.14
CA TYR A 62 -9.87 27.50 -2.56
C TYR A 62 -11.39 27.45 -2.75
N ASP A 63 -11.91 28.37 -3.54
CA ASP A 63 -13.34 28.46 -3.84
C ASP A 63 -13.79 27.47 -4.92
N GLU A 64 -12.86 27.08 -5.82
CA GLU A 64 -13.12 26.21 -6.96
C GLU A 64 -12.17 25.00 -6.99
N THR A 65 -12.65 23.90 -7.61
CA THR A 65 -11.83 22.73 -7.87
C THR A 65 -10.77 23.04 -8.93
N ASN A 66 -9.53 22.69 -8.65
CA ASN A 66 -8.38 22.84 -9.54
C ASN A 66 -7.63 21.52 -9.73
N ASP A 67 -6.61 21.51 -10.59
CA ASP A 67 -5.82 20.32 -10.93
C ASP A 67 -5.21 19.62 -9.71
N MET A 68 -4.83 20.38 -8.67
CA MET A 68 -4.30 19.81 -7.44
C MET A 68 -5.34 18.91 -6.76
N ARG A 69 -6.58 19.40 -6.62
CA ARG A 69 -7.66 18.62 -6.03
C ARG A 69 -8.03 17.42 -6.91
N ILE A 70 -8.17 17.65 -8.22
CA ILE A 70 -8.52 16.56 -9.16
C ILE A 70 -7.47 15.46 -9.11
N SER A 71 -6.18 15.79 -9.16
CA SER A 71 -5.07 14.83 -9.05
C SER A 71 -5.13 14.02 -7.75
N ALA A 72 -5.38 14.69 -6.63
CA ALA A 72 -5.51 14.02 -5.34
C ALA A 72 -6.74 13.11 -5.28
N CYS A 73 -7.87 13.54 -5.85
CA CYS A 73 -9.08 12.72 -5.96
C CYS A 73 -8.87 11.51 -6.86
N VAL A 74 -8.11 11.61 -7.97
CA VAL A 74 -7.75 10.47 -8.82
C VAL A 74 -6.96 9.43 -8.01
N ILE A 75 -5.92 9.86 -7.29
CA ILE A 75 -5.13 8.95 -6.44
C ILE A 75 -6.00 8.29 -5.36
N GLU A 76 -6.89 9.05 -4.72
CA GLU A 76 -7.80 8.51 -3.70
C GLU A 76 -8.84 7.57 -4.32
N ALA A 77 -9.38 7.87 -5.51
CA ALA A 77 -10.30 6.99 -6.23
C ALA A 77 -9.64 5.65 -6.57
N MET A 78 -8.39 5.67 -7.04
CA MET A 78 -7.60 4.46 -7.28
C MET A 78 -7.41 3.63 -6.01
N LYS A 79 -7.07 4.28 -4.87
CA LYS A 79 -6.98 3.59 -3.56
C LYS A 79 -8.29 2.93 -3.16
N ARG A 80 -9.43 3.60 -3.35
CA ARG A 80 -10.75 3.04 -3.01
C ARG A 80 -11.13 1.88 -3.91
N ALA A 81 -10.88 1.98 -5.22
CA ALA A 81 -11.14 0.92 -6.17
C ALA A 81 -10.33 -0.34 -5.81
N THR A 82 -9.01 -0.22 -5.62
CA THR A 82 -8.12 -1.34 -5.27
C THR A 82 -8.46 -1.92 -3.89
N PHE A 83 -8.79 -1.10 -2.90
CA PHE A 83 -9.20 -1.59 -1.57
C PHE A 83 -10.52 -2.37 -1.64
N SER A 84 -11.46 -1.95 -2.47
CA SER A 84 -12.75 -2.62 -2.63
C SER A 84 -12.63 -3.98 -3.33
N SER A 85 -11.80 -4.09 -4.37
CA SER A 85 -11.60 -5.31 -5.15
C SER A 85 -10.57 -6.27 -4.50
N GLY A 86 -9.61 -5.74 -3.74
CA GLY A 86 -8.45 -6.46 -3.24
C GLY A 86 -7.34 -6.62 -4.29
N ASP A 87 -7.45 -5.90 -5.42
CA ASP A 87 -6.45 -5.89 -6.49
C ASP A 87 -5.36 -4.83 -6.25
N THR A 88 -4.27 -4.91 -6.98
CA THR A 88 -3.19 -3.92 -6.98
C THR A 88 -3.37 -2.83 -8.05
N TYR A 89 -4.36 -2.98 -8.91
CA TYR A 89 -4.71 -2.08 -10.00
C TYR A 89 -6.21 -1.78 -10.02
N SER A 90 -6.59 -0.78 -10.80
CA SER A 90 -7.99 -0.44 -11.10
C SER A 90 -8.17 -0.19 -12.59
N PHE A 91 -9.42 -0.20 -13.06
CA PHE A 91 -9.75 0.20 -14.42
C PHE A 91 -10.20 1.66 -14.46
N LYS A 92 -10.03 2.32 -15.63
CA LYS A 92 -10.38 3.73 -15.80
C LYS A 92 -11.82 4.02 -15.43
N GLU A 93 -12.75 3.18 -15.85
CA GLU A 93 -14.18 3.32 -15.60
C GLU A 93 -14.53 3.31 -14.10
N GLU A 94 -13.84 2.48 -13.31
CA GLU A 94 -14.03 2.44 -11.86
C GLU A 94 -13.57 3.74 -11.22
N ILE A 95 -12.38 4.23 -11.63
CA ILE A 95 -11.84 5.50 -11.15
C ILE A 95 -12.78 6.66 -11.48
N LEU A 96 -13.23 6.75 -12.73
CA LEU A 96 -14.14 7.79 -13.19
C LEU A 96 -15.49 7.75 -12.45
N THR A 97 -16.00 6.55 -12.17
CA THR A 97 -17.23 6.38 -11.38
C THR A 97 -17.07 6.96 -9.98
N ILE A 98 -15.98 6.64 -9.30
CA ILE A 98 -15.70 7.15 -7.95
C ILE A 98 -15.48 8.67 -7.97
N LEU A 99 -14.73 9.19 -8.96
CA LEU A 99 -14.50 10.62 -9.13
C LEU A 99 -15.81 11.40 -9.22
N ASN A 100 -16.74 10.91 -10.01
CA ASN A 100 -18.05 11.56 -10.19
C ASN A 100 -18.94 11.41 -8.95
N GLN A 101 -19.10 10.19 -8.44
CA GLN A 101 -20.06 9.89 -7.37
C GLN A 101 -19.61 10.37 -5.99
N ASP A 102 -18.32 10.16 -5.65
CA ASP A 102 -17.81 10.44 -4.31
C ASP A 102 -17.25 11.86 -4.17
N PHE A 103 -16.65 12.40 -5.24
CA PHE A 103 -15.95 13.68 -5.19
C PHE A 103 -16.63 14.80 -5.98
N GLY A 104 -17.71 14.47 -6.72
CA GLY A 104 -18.45 15.44 -7.55
C GLY A 104 -17.59 16.05 -8.66
N ILE A 105 -16.59 15.31 -9.16
CA ILE A 105 -15.74 15.77 -10.26
C ILE A 105 -16.43 15.46 -11.58
N GLU A 106 -16.61 16.48 -12.40
CA GLU A 106 -17.16 16.33 -13.74
C GLU A 106 -16.17 15.61 -14.66
N ILE A 107 -16.65 14.57 -15.34
CA ILE A 107 -15.84 13.78 -16.26
C ILE A 107 -15.86 14.44 -17.64
N ASN A 108 -14.71 14.96 -18.03
CA ASN A 108 -14.48 15.63 -19.32
C ASN A 108 -13.04 15.33 -19.81
N GLU A 109 -12.66 15.88 -20.95
CA GLU A 109 -11.32 15.67 -21.56
C GLU A 109 -10.16 16.09 -20.64
N HIS A 110 -10.38 17.05 -19.76
CA HIS A 110 -9.37 17.51 -18.80
C HIS A 110 -8.91 16.40 -17.82
N ILE A 111 -9.74 15.39 -17.55
CA ILE A 111 -9.37 14.25 -16.70
C ILE A 111 -8.21 13.45 -17.35
N ASP A 112 -8.20 13.34 -18.68
CA ASP A 112 -7.11 12.64 -19.39
C ASP A 112 -5.79 13.40 -19.24
N ASP A 113 -5.81 14.74 -19.30
CA ASP A 113 -4.63 15.56 -19.01
C ASP A 113 -4.12 15.35 -17.58
N ILE A 114 -5.03 15.16 -16.61
CA ILE A 114 -4.64 14.86 -15.21
C ILE A 114 -3.97 13.48 -15.11
N PHE A 115 -4.50 12.45 -15.78
CA PHE A 115 -3.83 11.15 -15.84
C PHE A 115 -2.43 11.25 -16.46
N GLU A 116 -2.28 11.99 -17.55
CA GLU A 116 -0.97 12.21 -18.18
C GLU A 116 0.02 12.89 -17.21
N LYS A 117 -0.43 13.88 -16.46
CA LYS A 117 0.39 14.53 -15.43
C LYS A 117 0.81 13.55 -14.33
N LEU A 118 -0.10 12.71 -13.85
CA LEU A 118 0.18 11.71 -12.82
C LEU A 118 1.12 10.59 -13.32
N ILE A 119 1.04 10.25 -14.59
CA ILE A 119 1.99 9.32 -15.23
C ILE A 119 3.37 9.97 -15.34
N PHE A 120 3.41 11.24 -15.78
CA PHE A 120 4.67 11.97 -15.95
C PHE A 120 5.36 12.23 -14.59
N SER A 121 4.62 12.52 -13.53
CA SER A 121 5.17 12.67 -12.17
C SER A 121 5.62 11.34 -11.55
N GLY A 122 5.18 10.21 -12.12
CA GLY A 122 5.52 8.88 -11.61
C GLY A 122 4.61 8.41 -10.48
N ASP A 123 3.45 9.03 -10.26
CA ASP A 123 2.48 8.61 -9.25
C ASP A 123 1.60 7.46 -9.74
N VAL A 124 1.37 7.39 -11.06
CA VAL A 124 0.54 6.39 -11.72
C VAL A 124 1.31 5.68 -12.82
N LYS A 125 1.07 4.38 -12.97
CA LYS A 125 1.57 3.54 -14.05
C LYS A 125 0.40 2.88 -14.77
N ILE A 126 0.42 2.87 -16.11
CA ILE A 126 -0.58 2.17 -16.93
C ILE A 126 0.11 1.02 -17.66
N ILE A 127 -0.46 -0.18 -17.58
CA ILE A 127 -0.03 -1.37 -18.30
C ILE A 127 -1.28 -2.13 -18.75
N ASP A 128 -1.46 -2.37 -20.03
CA ASP A 128 -2.59 -3.12 -20.59
C ASP A 128 -3.97 -2.66 -20.04
N ASP A 129 -4.21 -1.33 -20.09
CA ASP A 129 -5.41 -0.64 -19.60
C ASP A 129 -5.65 -0.75 -18.08
N LYS A 130 -4.70 -1.27 -17.33
CA LYS A 130 -4.70 -1.34 -15.87
C LYS A 130 -3.95 -0.16 -15.29
N TYR A 131 -4.59 0.54 -14.36
CA TYR A 131 -4.07 1.72 -13.68
C TYR A 131 -3.54 1.32 -12.31
N TYR A 132 -2.22 1.43 -12.13
CA TYR A 132 -1.53 1.15 -10.88
C TYR A 132 -1.12 2.44 -10.19
N LEU A 133 -1.29 2.51 -8.89
CA LEU A 133 -0.47 3.41 -8.07
C LEU A 133 0.99 2.95 -8.14
N MET A 134 1.93 3.88 -8.26
CA MET A 134 3.34 3.52 -8.47
C MET A 134 3.88 2.60 -7.37
N ASP A 135 3.53 2.85 -6.10
CA ASP A 135 3.96 2.02 -4.98
C ASP A 135 3.45 0.58 -5.14
N SER A 136 2.16 0.39 -5.46
CA SER A 136 1.59 -0.94 -5.68
C SER A 136 2.25 -1.68 -6.85
N TYR A 137 2.54 -0.97 -7.95
CA TYR A 137 3.27 -1.53 -9.09
C TYR A 137 4.68 -1.97 -8.69
N LEU A 138 5.41 -1.13 -7.95
CA LEU A 138 6.77 -1.45 -7.51
C LEU A 138 6.78 -2.62 -6.52
N ASP A 139 5.82 -2.70 -5.62
CA ASP A 139 5.69 -3.81 -4.68
C ASP A 139 5.43 -5.13 -5.42
N GLU A 140 4.49 -5.15 -6.36
CA GLU A 140 4.19 -6.33 -7.18
C GLU A 140 5.42 -6.77 -7.99
N LYS A 141 6.11 -5.82 -8.60
CA LYS A 141 7.36 -6.08 -9.34
C LYS A 141 8.46 -6.63 -8.43
N ASN A 142 8.67 -6.02 -7.26
CA ASN A 142 9.69 -6.47 -6.32
C ASN A 142 9.41 -7.90 -5.80
N ILE A 143 8.14 -8.23 -5.56
CA ILE A 143 7.71 -9.59 -5.19
C ILE A 143 8.03 -10.56 -6.34
N ALA A 144 7.64 -10.21 -7.58
CA ALA A 144 7.88 -11.05 -8.74
C ALA A 144 9.39 -11.27 -8.98
N ASP A 145 10.19 -10.21 -8.93
CA ASP A 145 11.64 -10.27 -9.09
C ASP A 145 12.31 -11.11 -7.99
N THR A 146 11.83 -11.00 -6.75
CA THR A 146 12.35 -11.76 -5.62
C THR A 146 12.02 -13.25 -5.75
N LEU A 147 10.76 -13.58 -6.04
CA LEU A 147 10.35 -14.96 -6.27
C LEU A 147 11.07 -15.59 -7.46
N SER A 148 11.26 -14.84 -8.55
CA SER A 148 12.01 -15.30 -9.70
C SER A 148 13.46 -15.63 -9.36
N LYS A 149 14.13 -14.78 -8.56
CA LYS A 149 15.50 -15.05 -8.08
C LYS A 149 15.55 -16.28 -7.17
N MET A 150 14.56 -16.46 -6.29
CA MET A 150 14.48 -17.63 -5.42
C MET A 150 14.27 -18.91 -6.23
N LEU A 151 13.38 -18.90 -7.23
CA LEU A 151 13.09 -20.05 -8.08
C LEU A 151 14.27 -20.47 -8.97
N ASN A 152 15.20 -19.56 -9.26
CA ASN A 152 16.43 -19.88 -9.99
C ASN A 152 17.52 -20.53 -9.12
N ASN A 153 17.30 -20.68 -7.80
CA ASN A 153 18.21 -21.46 -6.96
C ASN A 153 17.97 -22.95 -7.18
N GLU A 154 19.04 -23.73 -7.05
CA GLU A 154 18.96 -25.20 -7.14
C GLU A 154 18.20 -25.77 -5.92
N GLU A 155 17.51 -26.89 -6.17
CA GLU A 155 16.89 -27.66 -5.09
C GLU A 155 17.94 -28.14 -4.10
N SER A 156 17.63 -28.09 -2.81
CA SER A 156 18.52 -28.60 -1.78
C SER A 156 18.50 -30.13 -1.76
N ASN A 157 19.66 -30.76 -1.96
CA ASN A 157 19.79 -32.20 -1.87
C ASN A 157 19.88 -32.67 -0.40
N ILE A 158 18.72 -32.65 0.28
CA ILE A 158 18.64 -33.04 1.69
C ILE A 158 18.34 -34.53 1.79
N ASN A 159 19.20 -35.25 2.52
CA ASN A 159 19.07 -36.66 2.84
C ASN A 159 18.81 -36.86 4.34
N GLY A 160 18.35 -38.07 4.71
CA GLY A 160 18.18 -38.43 6.12
C GLY A 160 16.87 -37.98 6.75
N PHE A 161 15.83 -37.76 5.96
CA PHE A 161 14.50 -37.40 6.45
C PHE A 161 13.90 -38.36 7.49
N ASP A 162 14.23 -39.66 7.43
CA ASP A 162 13.71 -40.62 8.42
C ASP A 162 14.24 -40.29 9.82
N LYS A 163 15.54 -40.04 9.96
CA LYS A 163 16.14 -39.65 11.23
C LYS A 163 15.64 -38.28 11.71
N PHE A 164 15.42 -37.35 10.77
CA PHE A 164 14.81 -36.04 11.07
C PHE A 164 13.40 -36.22 11.66
N PHE A 165 12.54 -37.03 11.03
CA PHE A 165 11.19 -37.26 11.56
C PHE A 165 11.20 -38.02 12.89
N GLU A 166 12.04 -39.04 13.07
CA GLU A 166 12.21 -39.71 14.35
C GLU A 166 12.57 -38.74 15.47
N PHE A 167 13.51 -37.81 15.21
CA PHE A 167 13.91 -36.80 16.18
C PHE A 167 12.79 -35.82 16.49
N VAL A 168 12.17 -35.20 15.47
CA VAL A 168 11.15 -34.17 15.65
C VAL A 168 9.88 -34.74 16.27
N GLU A 169 9.45 -35.93 15.86
CA GLU A 169 8.27 -36.61 16.42
C GLU A 169 8.46 -36.97 17.89
N SER A 170 9.68 -37.35 18.26
CA SER A 170 10.06 -37.64 19.66
C SER A 170 10.14 -36.38 20.50
N GLU A 171 10.75 -35.30 19.99
CA GLU A 171 10.95 -34.04 20.73
C GLU A 171 9.65 -33.31 21.03
N PHE A 172 8.72 -33.32 20.06
CA PHE A 172 7.46 -32.59 20.17
C PHE A 172 6.25 -33.45 20.54
N ASP A 173 6.46 -34.75 20.79
CA ASP A 173 5.40 -35.74 21.07
C ASP A 173 4.25 -35.71 20.05
N ILE A 174 4.59 -35.70 18.77
CA ILE A 174 3.67 -35.62 17.63
C ILE A 174 3.97 -36.76 16.64
N LYS A 175 2.97 -37.11 15.81
CA LYS A 175 3.15 -37.97 14.64
C LYS A 175 2.61 -37.28 13.43
N TYR A 176 3.43 -37.21 12.37
CA TYR A 176 2.99 -36.69 11.08
C TYR A 176 2.38 -37.80 10.24
N ASP A 177 1.26 -37.52 9.55
CA ASP A 177 0.78 -38.36 8.48
C ASP A 177 1.66 -38.24 7.22
N ASP A 178 1.42 -39.13 6.23
CA ASP A 178 2.24 -39.17 5.02
C ASP A 178 2.16 -37.86 4.21
N ASN A 179 1.02 -37.17 4.19
CA ASN A 179 0.85 -35.89 3.49
C ASN A 179 1.65 -34.76 4.19
N GLN A 180 1.61 -34.72 5.51
CA GLN A 180 2.37 -33.77 6.31
C GLN A 180 3.88 -34.00 6.15
N ARG A 181 4.34 -35.26 6.22
CA ARG A 181 5.73 -35.62 5.94
C ARG A 181 6.16 -35.25 4.52
N GLY A 182 5.28 -35.50 3.54
CA GLY A 182 5.49 -35.10 2.16
C GLY A 182 5.66 -33.58 2.02
N ALA A 183 4.77 -32.80 2.62
CA ALA A 183 4.83 -31.34 2.61
C ALA A 183 6.11 -30.79 3.26
N ILE A 184 6.52 -31.34 4.41
CA ILE A 184 7.77 -30.96 5.08
C ILE A 184 8.98 -31.24 4.17
N LYS A 185 9.05 -32.43 3.57
CA LYS A 185 10.14 -32.80 2.64
C LYS A 185 10.22 -31.83 1.47
N GLU A 186 9.10 -31.48 0.89
CA GLU A 186 9.01 -30.57 -0.25
C GLU A 186 9.47 -29.16 0.11
N VAL A 187 8.97 -28.61 1.23
CA VAL A 187 9.38 -27.26 1.69
C VAL A 187 10.87 -27.19 1.99
N LEU A 188 11.46 -28.24 2.55
CA LEU A 188 12.90 -28.23 2.86
C LEU A 188 13.79 -28.38 1.61
N ARG A 189 13.26 -28.92 0.51
CA ARG A 189 14.00 -29.09 -0.75
C ARG A 189 13.87 -27.91 -1.68
N GLN A 190 12.67 -27.31 -1.72
CA GLN A 190 12.35 -26.28 -2.70
C GLN A 190 12.70 -24.88 -2.18
N PRO A 191 13.22 -24.01 -3.03
CA PRO A 191 13.53 -22.62 -2.65
C PRO A 191 12.27 -21.78 -2.36
N VAL A 192 11.13 -22.18 -2.92
CA VAL A 192 9.82 -21.57 -2.69
C VAL A 192 8.76 -22.65 -2.61
N SER A 193 7.92 -22.62 -1.59
CA SER A 193 6.83 -23.58 -1.40
C SER A 193 5.58 -22.92 -0.85
N ILE A 194 4.42 -23.44 -1.23
CA ILE A 194 3.11 -22.99 -0.73
C ILE A 194 2.44 -24.13 0.01
N ILE A 195 2.16 -23.95 1.32
CA ILE A 195 1.41 -24.89 2.14
C ILE A 195 -0.04 -24.45 2.20
N THR A 196 -0.93 -25.25 1.63
CA THR A 196 -2.38 -25.01 1.69
C THR A 196 -3.09 -26.15 2.41
N GLY A 197 -4.33 -25.90 2.87
CA GLY A 197 -5.16 -26.93 3.51
C GLY A 197 -6.30 -26.31 4.33
N GLY A 198 -7.32 -27.08 4.61
CA GLY A 198 -8.47 -26.67 5.41
C GLY A 198 -8.13 -26.35 6.88
N PRO A 199 -9.09 -25.87 7.67
CA PRO A 199 -8.93 -25.73 9.11
C PRO A 199 -8.58 -27.09 9.76
N GLY A 200 -7.66 -27.11 10.72
CA GLY A 200 -7.30 -28.31 11.48
C GLY A 200 -6.39 -29.32 10.77
N THR A 201 -5.89 -29.03 9.55
CA THR A 201 -5.00 -29.96 8.80
C THR A 201 -3.54 -29.94 9.26
N GLY A 202 -3.22 -29.26 10.35
CA GLY A 202 -1.86 -29.26 10.93
C GLY A 202 -0.86 -28.30 10.26
N LYS A 203 -1.32 -27.32 9.45
CA LYS A 203 -0.41 -26.35 8.80
C LYS A 203 0.54 -25.65 9.77
N THR A 204 0.03 -25.20 10.92
CA THR A 204 0.85 -24.54 11.95
C THR A 204 1.88 -25.52 12.55
N THR A 205 1.53 -26.81 12.68
CA THR A 205 2.45 -27.85 13.16
C THR A 205 3.57 -28.07 12.16
N ILE A 206 3.26 -28.14 10.86
CA ILE A 206 4.26 -28.23 9.78
C ILE A 206 5.21 -27.03 9.82
N ILE A 207 4.69 -25.79 9.92
CA ILE A 207 5.51 -24.56 9.98
C ILE A 207 6.46 -24.60 11.18
N LYS A 208 5.98 -24.98 12.38
CA LYS A 208 6.81 -25.10 13.59
C LYS A 208 7.94 -26.09 13.46
N THR A 209 7.78 -27.11 12.63
CA THR A 209 8.79 -28.15 12.39
C THR A 209 9.90 -27.65 11.47
N ILE A 210 9.59 -26.72 10.57
CA ILE A 210 10.50 -26.22 9.55
C ILE A 210 11.37 -25.05 10.08
N ILE A 211 10.83 -24.30 11.03
CA ILE A 211 11.51 -23.15 11.67
C ILE A 211 12.37 -23.61 12.86
#